data_ba9c302c690d97547bc5a182a5af1e41
#
_entry.id   ba9c302c690d97547bc5a182a5af1e41
#
_cell.length_a   1.000
_cell.length_b   1.000
_cell.length_c   1.000
_cell.angle_alpha   90.00
_cell.angle_beta   90.00
_cell.angle_gamma   90.00
#
_symmetry.space_group_name_H-M   'P 1'
#
loop_
_entity.id
_entity.type
_entity.pdbx_description
1 polymer ?
#
loop_
_entity_poly.entity_id
_entity_poly.type
_entity_poly.pdbx_seq_one_letter_code
_entity_poly.pdbx_strand_id
1 'polypeptide(L)'
;MALRVPKAELPTELSENMIKQLGAVPEPVEVVWHNPEVATSNLEFSAKLAEWDEADASLKSFAHMAVAAQVGCGWCLDVGYFQAQNQNLDLAKASQVPRWRESEVFNPLERDVLEYAEAMTNTPPTVTDELHASLLDRLGAAAMVELTAYIAFVNMATRNNNANGITSQGFSDACEIPLAARAGTSAAASSA
;
A
#
# COMPACT_ATOMS: atom_id res chain seq x y z
N MET A 1 -5.99 3.28 17.38
CA MET A 1 -5.62 2.15 18.28
C MET A 1 -4.22 2.39 18.79
N ALA A 2 -3.86 1.94 19.99
CA ALA A 2 -2.47 1.98 20.43
C ALA A 2 -1.66 0.84 19.81
N LEU A 3 -0.35 1.05 19.64
CA LEU A 3 0.56 -0.02 19.24
C LEU A 3 0.44 -1.21 20.21
N ARG A 4 0.44 -2.42 19.67
CA ARG A 4 0.38 -3.66 20.47
C ARG A 4 1.77 -4.17 20.85
N VAL A 5 2.77 -3.82 20.05
CA VAL A 5 4.19 -4.06 20.33
C VAL A 5 4.86 -2.69 20.45
N PRO A 6 5.63 -2.41 21.52
CA PRO A 6 6.30 -1.11 21.68
C PRO A 6 7.34 -0.92 20.57
N LYS A 7 7.77 0.33 20.37
CA LYS A 7 8.85 0.66 19.44
C LYS A 7 10.18 0.17 20.01
N ALA A 8 11.01 -0.43 19.18
CA ALA A 8 12.39 -0.77 19.48
C ALA A 8 13.31 0.41 19.14
N GLU A 9 14.47 0.47 19.79
CA GLU A 9 15.54 1.38 19.38
C GLU A 9 16.25 0.85 18.14
N LEU A 10 16.36 1.70 17.12
CA LEU A 10 17.09 1.39 15.89
C LEU A 10 18.55 1.86 15.98
N PRO A 11 19.47 1.25 15.20
CA PRO A 11 20.78 1.83 14.98
C PRO A 11 20.67 3.29 14.48
N THR A 12 21.48 4.18 15.03
CA THR A 12 21.41 5.64 14.76
C THR A 12 21.50 5.94 13.25
N GLU A 13 22.43 5.32 12.56
CA GLU A 13 22.61 5.50 11.11
C GLU A 13 21.36 5.09 10.31
N LEU A 14 20.69 4.00 10.70
CA LEU A 14 19.47 3.55 10.03
C LEU A 14 18.32 4.53 10.24
N SER A 15 18.12 5.00 11.47
CA SER A 15 17.08 5.97 11.79
C SER A 15 17.32 7.33 11.10
N GLU A 16 18.55 7.82 11.08
CA GLU A 16 18.93 9.06 10.39
C GLU A 16 18.66 8.97 8.87
N ASN A 17 19.00 7.84 8.24
CA ASN A 17 18.73 7.61 6.83
C ASN A 17 17.23 7.61 6.52
N MET A 18 16.41 6.96 7.36
CA MET A 18 14.96 6.95 7.18
C MET A 18 14.35 8.34 7.36
N ILE A 19 14.78 9.09 8.37
CA ILE A 19 14.33 10.48 8.58
C ILE A 19 14.70 11.35 7.38
N LYS A 20 15.89 11.19 6.82
CA LYS A 20 16.32 11.94 5.64
C LYS A 20 15.48 11.65 4.40
N GLN A 21 15.04 10.40 4.22
CA GLN A 21 14.28 9.96 3.04
C GLN A 21 12.78 10.21 3.16
N LEU A 22 12.21 10.01 4.34
CA LEU A 22 10.78 9.98 4.58
C LEU A 22 10.27 11.07 5.52
N GLY A 23 11.18 11.83 6.15
CA GLY A 23 10.84 12.82 7.16
C GLY A 23 10.61 12.26 8.57
N ALA A 24 10.48 10.94 8.71
CA ALA A 24 10.30 10.26 9.97
C ALA A 24 10.81 8.80 9.89
N VAL A 25 11.00 8.17 11.04
CA VAL A 25 11.20 6.72 11.10
C VAL A 25 9.84 6.03 10.95
N PRO A 26 9.68 5.08 10.00
CA PRO A 26 8.44 4.33 9.85
C PRO A 26 8.14 3.44 11.06
N GLU A 27 6.98 3.60 11.69
CA GLU A 27 6.56 2.76 12.83
C GLU A 27 6.64 1.25 12.56
N PRO A 28 6.30 0.74 11.35
CA PRO A 28 6.50 -0.68 11.05
C PRO A 28 7.93 -1.16 11.25
N VAL A 29 8.93 -0.33 10.94
CA VAL A 29 10.34 -0.68 11.12
C VAL A 29 10.70 -0.70 12.60
N GLU A 30 10.28 0.32 13.37
CA GLU A 30 10.51 0.39 14.81
C GLU A 30 9.90 -0.83 15.54
N VAL A 31 8.70 -1.25 15.13
CA VAL A 31 8.01 -2.40 15.74
C VAL A 31 8.70 -3.71 15.37
N VAL A 32 9.04 -3.90 14.09
CA VAL A 32 9.64 -5.17 13.62
C VAL A 32 11.10 -5.29 14.07
N TRP A 33 11.77 -4.19 14.42
CA TRP A 33 13.17 -4.19 14.86
C TRP A 33 13.44 -4.94 16.17
N HIS A 34 12.41 -5.29 16.95
CA HIS A 34 12.56 -6.24 18.05
C HIS A 34 13.15 -7.59 17.62
N ASN A 35 13.01 -7.90 16.31
CA ASN A 35 13.73 -9.00 15.68
C ASN A 35 14.47 -8.45 14.44
N PRO A 36 15.77 -8.08 14.60
CA PRO A 36 16.53 -7.47 13.51
C PRO A 36 16.65 -8.34 12.26
N GLU A 37 16.66 -9.65 12.40
CA GLU A 37 16.71 -10.58 11.26
C GLU A 37 15.43 -10.48 10.42
N VAL A 38 14.26 -10.44 11.05
CA VAL A 38 12.98 -10.25 10.36
C VAL A 38 12.93 -8.85 9.73
N ALA A 39 13.35 -7.82 10.46
CA ALA A 39 13.35 -6.44 9.96
C ALA A 39 14.26 -6.29 8.73
N THR A 40 15.48 -6.81 8.79
CA THR A 40 16.45 -6.75 7.69
C THR A 40 15.93 -7.49 6.46
N SER A 41 15.40 -8.71 6.63
CA SER A 41 14.82 -9.49 5.53
C SER A 41 13.67 -8.74 4.84
N ASN A 42 12.80 -8.09 5.62
CA ASN A 42 11.70 -7.29 5.07
C ASN A 42 12.20 -6.08 4.30
N LEU A 43 13.22 -5.38 4.82
CA LEU A 43 13.82 -4.22 4.15
C LEU A 43 14.52 -4.61 2.86
N GLU A 44 15.29 -5.70 2.87
CA GLU A 44 15.98 -6.23 1.70
C GLU A 44 14.98 -6.65 0.61
N PHE A 45 13.89 -7.34 1.00
CA PHE A 45 12.85 -7.72 0.04
C PHE A 45 12.13 -6.48 -0.52
N SER A 46 11.80 -5.50 0.32
CA SER A 46 11.21 -4.24 -0.14
C SER A 46 12.11 -3.51 -1.13
N ALA A 47 13.43 -3.50 -0.89
CA ALA A 47 14.40 -2.92 -1.82
C ALA A 47 14.41 -3.65 -3.16
N LYS A 48 14.33 -4.99 -3.15
CA LYS A 48 14.24 -5.79 -4.38
C LYS A 48 12.95 -5.54 -5.16
N LEU A 49 11.81 -5.38 -4.47
CA LEU A 49 10.54 -5.03 -5.11
C LEU A 49 10.60 -3.67 -5.84
N ALA A 50 11.36 -2.73 -5.31
CA ALA A 50 11.54 -1.41 -5.92
C ALA A 50 12.37 -1.45 -7.22
N GLU A 51 13.15 -2.51 -7.45
CA GLU A 51 13.93 -2.73 -8.68
C GLU A 51 13.10 -3.38 -9.81
N TRP A 52 11.90 -3.91 -9.51
CA TRP A 52 11.03 -4.55 -10.50
C TRP A 52 10.36 -3.50 -11.39
N ASP A 53 10.39 -3.69 -12.71
CA ASP A 53 9.98 -2.68 -13.69
C ASP A 53 9.15 -3.22 -14.87
N GLU A 54 8.74 -4.50 -14.82
CA GLU A 54 7.89 -5.08 -15.87
C GLU A 54 6.43 -4.58 -15.79
N ALA A 55 5.91 -4.39 -14.59
CA ALA A 55 4.60 -3.80 -14.37
C ALA A 55 4.70 -2.28 -14.17
N ASP A 56 3.82 -1.53 -14.83
CA ASP A 56 3.76 -0.06 -14.71
C ASP A 56 3.69 0.41 -13.25
N ALA A 57 4.47 1.43 -12.91
CA ALA A 57 4.58 1.93 -11.54
C ALA A 57 3.25 2.47 -11.00
N SER A 58 2.41 3.08 -11.86
CA SER A 58 1.09 3.57 -11.43
C SER A 58 0.14 2.42 -11.11
N LEU A 59 0.18 1.33 -11.89
CA LEU A 59 -0.62 0.14 -11.61
C LEU A 59 -0.22 -0.53 -10.30
N LYS A 60 1.09 -0.63 -10.01
CA LYS A 60 1.60 -1.13 -8.72
C LYS A 60 1.16 -0.24 -7.56
N SER A 61 1.25 1.08 -7.72
CA SER A 61 0.80 2.05 -6.72
C SER A 61 -0.70 1.92 -6.43
N PHE A 62 -1.53 1.84 -7.46
CA PHE A 62 -2.98 1.66 -7.30
C PHE A 62 -3.31 0.33 -6.63
N ALA A 63 -2.65 -0.76 -7.03
CA ALA A 63 -2.81 -2.07 -6.39
C ALA A 63 -2.43 -2.02 -4.90
N HIS A 64 -1.30 -1.38 -4.54
CA HIS A 64 -0.89 -1.18 -3.14
C HIS A 64 -2.00 -0.48 -2.34
N MET A 65 -2.47 0.64 -2.84
CA MET A 65 -3.48 1.44 -2.14
C MET A 65 -4.82 0.71 -2.04
N ALA A 66 -5.21 -0.07 -3.06
CA ALA A 66 -6.42 -0.89 -3.03
C ALA A 66 -6.34 -1.98 -1.96
N VAL A 67 -5.22 -2.71 -1.89
CA VAL A 67 -4.96 -3.68 -0.81
C VAL A 67 -5.02 -3.00 0.56
N ALA A 68 -4.33 -1.87 0.72
CA ALA A 68 -4.29 -1.12 1.97
C ALA A 68 -5.68 -0.67 2.42
N ALA A 69 -6.49 -0.16 1.48
CA ALA A 69 -7.86 0.24 1.73
C ALA A 69 -8.74 -0.97 2.08
N GLN A 70 -8.61 -2.10 1.37
CA GLN A 70 -9.39 -3.32 1.61
C GLN A 70 -9.08 -3.95 2.96
N VAL A 71 -7.80 -4.06 3.34
CA VAL A 71 -7.36 -4.59 4.64
C VAL A 71 -7.64 -3.61 5.78
N GLY A 72 -7.76 -2.30 5.47
CA GLY A 72 -7.91 -1.25 6.47
C GLY A 72 -6.59 -0.86 7.14
N CYS A 73 -5.46 -0.97 6.43
CA CYS A 73 -4.16 -0.52 6.92
C CYS A 73 -3.98 0.97 6.68
N GLY A 74 -4.29 1.80 7.69
CA GLY A 74 -4.15 3.26 7.59
C GLY A 74 -2.72 3.70 7.28
N TRP A 75 -1.72 3.06 7.88
CA TRP A 75 -0.32 3.37 7.59
C TRP A 75 0.06 3.08 6.13
N CYS A 76 -0.34 1.91 5.62
CA CYS A 76 0.01 1.52 4.26
C CYS A 76 -0.68 2.41 3.21
N LEU A 77 -1.90 2.84 3.50
CA LEU A 77 -2.63 3.76 2.63
C LEU A 77 -1.99 5.15 2.64
N ASP A 78 -1.63 5.66 3.81
CA ASP A 78 -0.96 6.94 4.03
C ASP A 78 0.40 7.00 3.28
N VAL A 79 1.28 6.02 3.54
CA VAL A 79 2.59 5.99 2.88
C VAL A 79 2.48 5.69 1.38
N GLY A 80 1.54 4.85 0.96
CA GLY A 80 1.30 4.57 -0.46
C GLY A 80 0.89 5.82 -1.23
N TYR A 81 0.03 6.66 -0.65
CA TYR A 81 -0.37 7.91 -1.26
C TYR A 81 0.78 8.94 -1.29
N PHE A 82 1.53 9.06 -0.20
CA PHE A 82 2.75 9.88 -0.14
C PHE A 82 3.79 9.45 -1.20
N GLN A 83 3.99 8.15 -1.40
CA GLN A 83 4.89 7.65 -2.44
C GLN A 83 4.38 7.96 -3.85
N ALA A 84 3.07 7.88 -4.10
CA ALA A 84 2.48 8.27 -5.39
C ALA A 84 2.81 9.73 -5.73
N GLN A 85 2.74 10.64 -4.75
CA GLN A 85 3.15 12.04 -4.94
C GLN A 85 4.64 12.15 -5.27
N ASN A 86 5.51 11.49 -4.51
CA ASN A 86 6.97 11.58 -4.70
C ASN A 86 7.44 10.96 -6.04
N GLN A 87 6.69 10.02 -6.58
CA GLN A 87 6.91 9.41 -7.88
C GLN A 87 6.26 10.19 -9.03
N ASN A 88 5.64 11.35 -8.76
CA ASN A 88 4.90 12.17 -9.72
C ASN A 88 3.80 11.40 -10.46
N LEU A 89 3.13 10.47 -9.78
CA LEU A 89 1.98 9.77 -10.33
C LEU A 89 0.74 10.68 -10.35
N ASP A 90 -0.28 10.28 -11.08
CA ASP A 90 -1.55 11.01 -11.16
C ASP A 90 -2.28 11.01 -9.80
N LEU A 91 -2.09 12.08 -9.02
CA LEU A 91 -2.71 12.24 -7.70
C LEU A 91 -4.23 12.36 -7.76
N ALA A 92 -4.80 12.87 -8.86
CA ALA A 92 -6.25 12.92 -9.02
C ALA A 92 -6.83 11.48 -9.05
N LYS A 93 -6.12 10.54 -9.67
CA LYS A 93 -6.48 9.12 -9.64
C LYS A 93 -6.11 8.48 -8.30
N ALA A 94 -4.87 8.62 -7.85
CA ALA A 94 -4.39 8.00 -6.62
C ALA A 94 -5.29 8.35 -5.42
N SER A 95 -5.73 9.61 -5.31
CA SER A 95 -6.65 10.06 -4.25
C SER A 95 -7.99 9.32 -4.23
N GLN A 96 -8.45 8.81 -5.38
CA GLN A 96 -9.74 8.14 -5.53
C GLN A 96 -9.66 6.61 -5.35
N VAL A 97 -8.47 6.03 -5.18
CA VAL A 97 -8.33 4.57 -5.02
C VAL A 97 -9.20 4.00 -3.89
N PRO A 98 -9.34 4.60 -2.70
CA PRO A 98 -10.22 4.06 -1.66
C PRO A 98 -11.71 4.00 -2.06
N ARG A 99 -12.10 4.67 -3.13
CA ARG A 99 -13.48 4.77 -3.66
C ARG A 99 -13.54 4.47 -5.16
N TRP A 100 -12.60 3.74 -5.69
CA TRP A 100 -12.41 3.57 -7.12
C TRP A 100 -13.66 3.09 -7.88
N ARG A 101 -14.51 2.28 -7.23
CA ARG A 101 -15.76 1.79 -7.86
C ARG A 101 -16.77 2.91 -8.14
N GLU A 102 -16.75 3.96 -7.32
CA GLU A 102 -17.64 5.13 -7.43
C GLU A 102 -17.02 6.25 -8.29
N SER A 103 -15.77 6.09 -8.69
CA SER A 103 -15.00 7.08 -9.44
C SER A 103 -14.92 6.74 -10.92
N GLU A 104 -15.02 7.76 -11.79
CA GLU A 104 -14.93 7.63 -13.24
C GLU A 104 -13.52 7.93 -13.80
N VAL A 105 -12.55 8.24 -12.93
CA VAL A 105 -11.20 8.66 -13.37
C VAL A 105 -10.33 7.51 -13.87
N PHE A 106 -10.66 6.26 -13.53
CA PHE A 106 -9.89 5.07 -13.87
C PHE A 106 -10.28 4.51 -15.23
N ASN A 107 -9.28 4.21 -16.06
CA ASN A 107 -9.49 3.50 -17.31
C ASN A 107 -9.79 2.00 -17.07
N PRO A 108 -10.22 1.24 -18.10
CA PRO A 108 -10.58 -0.17 -17.92
C PRO A 108 -9.45 -1.07 -17.39
N LEU A 109 -8.18 -0.81 -17.76
CA LEU A 109 -7.04 -1.58 -17.24
C LEU A 109 -6.81 -1.29 -15.76
N GLU A 110 -6.83 -0.02 -15.39
CA GLU A 110 -6.67 0.39 -13.99
C GLU A 110 -7.77 -0.19 -13.09
N ARG A 111 -9.01 -0.22 -13.59
CA ARG A 111 -10.14 -0.83 -12.87
C ARG A 111 -9.95 -2.33 -12.66
N ASP A 112 -9.49 -3.05 -13.69
CA ASP A 112 -9.22 -4.49 -13.57
C ASP A 112 -8.07 -4.77 -12.60
N VAL A 113 -7.03 -3.93 -12.57
CA VAL A 113 -5.93 -4.04 -11.59
C VAL A 113 -6.43 -3.80 -10.17
N LEU A 114 -7.27 -2.78 -9.95
CA LEU A 114 -7.86 -2.48 -8.65
C LEU A 114 -8.76 -3.64 -8.17
N GLU A 115 -9.58 -4.18 -9.07
CA GLU A 115 -10.43 -5.34 -8.77
C GLU A 115 -9.60 -6.59 -8.46
N TYR A 116 -8.53 -6.84 -9.24
CA TYR A 116 -7.61 -7.94 -9.02
C TYR A 116 -6.91 -7.86 -7.67
N ALA A 117 -6.44 -6.67 -7.29
CA ALA A 117 -5.81 -6.43 -6.00
C ALA A 117 -6.77 -6.72 -4.83
N GLU A 118 -8.02 -6.29 -4.92
CA GLU A 118 -9.03 -6.58 -3.90
C GLU A 118 -9.43 -8.07 -3.89
N ALA A 119 -9.59 -8.69 -5.07
CA ALA A 119 -9.92 -10.11 -5.18
C ALA A 119 -8.84 -11.02 -4.58
N MET A 120 -7.56 -10.69 -4.80
CA MET A 120 -6.43 -11.37 -4.16
C MET A 120 -6.38 -11.16 -2.65
N THR A 121 -6.93 -10.05 -2.15
CA THR A 121 -6.89 -9.67 -0.73
C THR A 121 -7.98 -10.37 0.07
N ASN A 122 -9.05 -10.81 -0.57
CA ASN A 122 -10.13 -11.57 0.08
C ASN A 122 -9.60 -12.89 0.68
N THR A 123 -10.31 -13.41 1.67
CA THR A 123 -10.00 -14.70 2.29
C THR A 123 -11.28 -15.57 2.32
N PRO A 124 -11.39 -16.61 1.51
CA PRO A 124 -10.44 -17.01 0.45
C PRO A 124 -10.35 -15.99 -0.69
N PRO A 125 -9.27 -15.98 -1.51
CA PRO A 125 -9.18 -15.12 -2.69
C PRO A 125 -10.32 -15.40 -3.68
N THR A 126 -10.79 -14.34 -4.35
CA THR A 126 -11.95 -14.37 -5.26
C THR A 126 -11.59 -13.98 -6.68
N VAL A 127 -10.33 -14.18 -7.08
CA VAL A 127 -9.87 -13.95 -8.46
C VAL A 127 -10.60 -14.89 -9.40
N THR A 128 -11.25 -14.33 -10.44
CA THR A 128 -11.88 -15.14 -11.48
C THR A 128 -10.93 -15.41 -12.64
N ASP A 129 -11.16 -16.49 -13.37
CA ASP A 129 -10.37 -16.84 -14.56
C ASP A 129 -10.49 -15.75 -15.64
N GLU A 130 -11.65 -15.13 -15.78
CA GLU A 130 -11.92 -14.07 -16.76
C GLU A 130 -11.11 -12.81 -16.45
N LEU A 131 -11.08 -12.37 -15.17
CA LEU A 131 -10.30 -11.19 -14.74
C LEU A 131 -8.81 -11.45 -14.93
N HIS A 132 -8.33 -12.64 -14.54
CA HIS A 132 -6.94 -13.03 -14.71
C HIS A 132 -6.55 -13.06 -16.19
N ALA A 133 -7.38 -13.68 -17.06
CA ALA A 133 -7.11 -13.77 -18.50
C ALA A 133 -7.10 -12.38 -19.16
N SER A 134 -8.02 -11.48 -18.78
CA SER A 134 -8.07 -10.09 -19.26
C SER A 134 -6.79 -9.33 -18.92
N LEU A 135 -6.29 -9.46 -17.70
CA LEU A 135 -5.05 -8.83 -17.29
C LEU A 135 -3.82 -9.43 -17.97
N LEU A 136 -3.76 -10.76 -18.06
CA LEU A 136 -2.66 -11.47 -18.73
C LEU A 136 -2.53 -11.07 -20.22
N ASP A 137 -3.65 -10.95 -20.92
CA ASP A 137 -3.69 -10.53 -22.33
C ASP A 137 -3.14 -9.11 -22.53
N ARG A 138 -3.46 -8.18 -21.61
CA ARG A 138 -3.08 -6.77 -21.72
C ARG A 138 -1.71 -6.43 -21.13
N LEU A 139 -1.28 -7.12 -20.09
CA LEU A 139 -0.02 -6.87 -19.40
C LEU A 139 1.12 -7.75 -19.92
N GLY A 140 0.79 -8.94 -20.43
CA GLY A 140 1.77 -9.99 -20.70
C GLY A 140 2.21 -10.73 -19.42
N ALA A 141 2.87 -11.88 -19.62
CA ALA A 141 3.17 -12.80 -18.52
C ALA A 141 4.15 -12.23 -17.49
N ALA A 142 5.15 -11.47 -17.91
CA ALA A 142 6.16 -10.90 -17.01
C ALA A 142 5.54 -9.89 -16.05
N ALA A 143 4.83 -8.89 -16.57
CA ALA A 143 4.17 -7.88 -15.76
C ALA A 143 3.05 -8.47 -14.87
N MET A 144 2.33 -9.49 -15.37
CA MET A 144 1.28 -10.16 -14.58
C MET A 144 1.86 -10.91 -13.37
N VAL A 145 2.98 -11.62 -13.56
CA VAL A 145 3.69 -12.31 -12.46
C VAL A 145 4.23 -11.30 -11.45
N GLU A 146 4.85 -10.21 -11.93
CA GLU A 146 5.35 -9.14 -11.06
C GLU A 146 4.23 -8.50 -10.25
N LEU A 147 3.14 -8.08 -10.89
CA LEU A 147 2.00 -7.45 -10.22
C LEU A 147 1.39 -8.38 -9.16
N THR A 148 1.23 -9.67 -9.48
CA THR A 148 0.71 -10.68 -8.55
C THR A 148 1.62 -10.83 -7.32
N ALA A 149 2.92 -10.95 -7.53
CA ALA A 149 3.90 -11.06 -6.44
C ALA A 149 3.94 -9.79 -5.58
N TYR A 150 3.87 -8.62 -6.22
CA TYR A 150 3.81 -7.33 -5.53
C TYR A 150 2.56 -7.21 -4.64
N ILE A 151 1.38 -7.55 -5.17
CA ILE A 151 0.12 -7.57 -4.39
C ILE A 151 0.21 -8.52 -3.20
N ALA A 152 0.81 -9.71 -3.37
CA ALA A 152 1.00 -10.67 -2.29
C ALA A 152 1.90 -10.12 -1.18
N PHE A 153 2.99 -9.44 -1.53
CA PHE A 153 3.85 -8.74 -0.58
C PHE A 153 3.09 -7.65 0.19
N VAL A 154 2.32 -6.81 -0.51
CA VAL A 154 1.51 -5.76 0.12
C VAL A 154 0.49 -6.36 1.09
N ASN A 155 -0.12 -7.49 0.75
CA ASN A 155 -1.01 -8.23 1.65
C ASN A 155 -0.29 -8.69 2.93
N MET A 156 0.95 -9.19 2.81
CA MET A 156 1.79 -9.55 3.96
C MET A 156 2.05 -8.32 4.85
N ALA A 157 2.52 -7.22 4.25
CA ALA A 157 2.87 -6.00 4.97
C ALA A 157 1.66 -5.35 5.68
N THR A 158 0.52 -5.23 4.98
CA THR A 158 -0.70 -4.62 5.54
C THR A 158 -1.27 -5.41 6.71
N ARG A 159 -1.27 -6.75 6.61
CA ARG A 159 -1.75 -7.63 7.68
C ARG A 159 -0.82 -7.62 8.88
N ASN A 160 0.51 -7.58 8.65
CA ASN A 160 1.50 -7.43 9.71
C ASN A 160 1.31 -6.11 10.48
N ASN A 161 1.13 -5.00 9.77
CA ASN A 161 0.91 -3.69 10.37
C ASN A 161 -0.37 -3.66 11.20
N ASN A 162 -1.47 -4.16 10.66
CA ASN A 162 -2.74 -4.22 11.39
C ASN A 162 -2.66 -5.13 12.63
N ALA A 163 -1.97 -6.27 12.53
CA ALA A 163 -1.77 -7.17 13.67
C ALA A 163 -1.00 -6.50 14.82
N ASN A 164 -0.07 -5.61 14.49
CA ASN A 164 0.72 -4.85 15.47
C ASN A 164 0.08 -3.53 15.93
N GLY A 165 -1.10 -3.17 15.39
CA GLY A 165 -1.82 -1.96 15.76
C GLY A 165 -1.21 -0.67 15.21
N ILE A 166 -0.44 -0.76 14.13
CA ILE A 166 0.19 0.38 13.47
C ILE A 166 -0.88 1.18 12.73
N THR A 167 -0.84 2.51 12.91
CA THR A 167 -1.80 3.46 12.31
C THR A 167 -1.06 4.50 11.47
N SER A 168 -1.80 5.33 10.70
CA SER A 168 -1.20 6.41 9.91
C SER A 168 -0.27 7.29 10.76
N GLN A 169 0.85 7.69 10.18
CA GLN A 169 1.80 8.67 10.74
C GLN A 169 1.65 10.05 10.10
N GLY A 170 0.68 10.24 9.17
CA GLY A 170 0.41 11.52 8.54
C GLY A 170 1.39 11.90 7.43
N PHE A 171 2.04 10.94 6.78
CA PHE A 171 2.94 11.21 5.66
C PHE A 171 2.25 11.95 4.51
N SER A 172 0.98 11.64 4.26
CA SER A 172 0.20 12.23 3.18
C SER A 172 -0.58 13.49 3.56
N ASP A 173 -0.49 13.97 4.81
CA ASP A 173 -1.25 15.15 5.27
C ASP A 173 -0.89 16.43 4.52
N ALA A 174 0.33 16.50 3.96
CA ALA A 174 0.81 17.64 3.17
C ALA A 174 0.51 17.51 1.65
N CYS A 175 -0.14 16.44 1.19
CA CYS A 175 -0.49 16.29 -0.20
C CYS A 175 -1.54 17.31 -0.63
N GLU A 176 -1.37 17.93 -1.82
CA GLU A 176 -2.28 18.97 -2.33
C GLU A 176 -3.72 18.48 -2.50
N ILE A 177 -3.90 17.24 -2.92
CA ILE A 177 -5.20 16.61 -3.10
C ILE A 177 -5.43 15.68 -1.90
N PRO A 178 -6.47 15.90 -1.10
CA PRO A 178 -6.78 15.01 0.02
C PRO A 178 -7.15 13.60 -0.46
N LEU A 179 -6.67 12.60 0.26
CA LEU A 179 -7.07 11.21 0.02
C LEU A 179 -8.57 11.02 0.31
N ALA A 180 -9.31 10.42 -0.61
CA ALA A 180 -10.74 10.17 -0.43
C ALA A 180 -10.99 9.20 0.73
N ALA A 181 -12.02 9.48 1.52
CA ALA A 181 -12.47 8.55 2.56
C ALA A 181 -13.01 7.26 1.91
N ARG A 182 -12.76 6.13 2.54
CA ARG A 182 -13.29 4.83 2.08
C ARG A 182 -14.82 4.86 2.00
N ALA A 183 -15.39 4.26 0.95
CA ALA A 183 -16.83 4.06 0.86
C ALA A 183 -17.35 3.31 2.09
N GLY A 184 -18.41 3.81 2.72
CA GLY A 184 -19.03 3.20 3.91
C GLY A 184 -18.40 3.59 5.26
N THR A 185 -17.32 4.33 5.32
CA THR A 185 -16.86 5.00 6.54
C THR A 185 -17.52 6.39 6.63
N SER A 186 -18.79 6.44 6.94
CA SER A 186 -19.47 7.68 7.33
C SER A 186 -18.76 8.25 8.56
N ALA A 187 -18.42 9.54 8.51
CA ALA A 187 -17.82 10.28 9.60
C ALA A 187 -18.69 10.20 10.86
N ALA A 188 -18.43 9.22 11.71
CA ALA A 188 -18.89 9.19 13.08
C ALA A 188 -17.80 9.81 13.95
N ALA A 189 -17.60 11.13 13.83
CA ALA A 189 -16.87 11.91 14.82
C ALA A 189 -17.05 13.42 14.54
N SER A 190 -18.16 13.96 14.96
CA SER A 190 -18.24 15.38 15.32
C SER A 190 -19.52 15.63 16.14
N SER A 191 -19.52 15.17 17.38
CA SER A 191 -20.34 15.75 18.45
C SER A 191 -19.99 15.10 19.78
N ALA A 192 -19.06 15.63 20.52
CA ALA A 192 -19.06 15.70 21.98
C ALA A 192 -17.96 16.67 22.41
#